data_104849723eb1855a259efac58cddf4a2
#
_entry.id   104849723eb1855a259efac58cddf4a2
#
_cell.length_a   1.000
_cell.length_b   1.000
_cell.length_c   1.000
_cell.angle_alpha   90.00
_cell.angle_beta   90.00
_cell.angle_gamma   90.00
#
_symmetry.space_group_name_H-M   'P 1'
#
loop_
_entity.id
_entity.type
_entity.pdbx_description
1 polymer ?
#
loop_
_entity_poly.entity_id
_entity_poly.type
_entity_poly.pdbx_seq_one_letter_code
_entity_poly.pdbx_strand_id
1 'polypeptide(L)'
;MSEEWDERARGPRMSTVAGRTIWKYQMPVLERFIMQLPQDAEVIRVADQGGLLWLWAVVDTEAPLMDRRFYAIKTGAPVPEGALTYLGFVAINIQQELGLYIFEEEEPL
;
A
#
# COMPACT_ATOMS: atom_id res chain seq x y z
N MET A 1 -3.71 7.58 29.80
CA MET A 1 -3.40 7.56 29.16
C MET A 1 -3.45 7.44 28.91
N SER A 2 -3.63 7.34 29.17
CA SER A 2 -3.46 7.15 28.59
C SER A 2 -3.49 6.78 28.46
N GLU A 3 -3.56 6.17 28.44
CA GLU A 3 -3.33 5.76 27.95
C GLU A 3 -3.05 5.33 27.69
N GLU A 4 -3.16 5.06 28.04
CA GLU A 4 -2.65 4.51 27.49
C GLU A 4 -2.11 4.38 26.71
N TRP A 5 -1.92 4.61 26.67
CA TRP A 5 -1.37 4.28 25.62
C TRP A 5 -0.47 3.83 25.78
N ASP A 6 -0.35 3.29 26.45
CA ASP A 6 0.28 2.68 26.41
C ASP A 6 0.24 1.92 26.62
N GLU A 7 0.24 1.56 27.08
CA GLU A 7 0.28 0.71 27.17
C GLU A 7 0.28 -0.01 27.09
N ARG A 8 0.34 -0.03 27.67
CA ARG A 8 0.48 -0.76 27.43
C ARG A 8 0.55 -1.24 26.77
N ALA A 9 0.60 -1.18 27.05
CA ALA A 9 0.66 -1.54 26.22
C ALA A 9 0.90 -2.01 25.83
N ARG A 10 1.18 -2.35 25.88
CA ARG A 10 1.39 -2.88 25.34
C ARG A 10 1.55 -3.63 24.71
N GLY A 11 1.43 -3.77 25.04
CA GLY A 11 1.37 -4.63 24.21
C GLY A 11 1.04 -5.12 23.64
N PRO A 12 1.27 -5.30 23.72
CA PRO A 12 0.79 -5.89 22.97
C PRO A 12 0.11 -5.89 22.93
N ARG A 13 -0.06 -5.77 23.01
CA ARG A 13 -0.67 -5.68 22.72
C ARG A 13 -1.18 -5.48 22.26
N MET A 14 -1.15 -5.43 22.43
CA MET A 14 -1.76 -5.33 21.85
C MET A 14 -2.20 -5.23 21.40
N SER A 15 -2.33 -5.17 21.73
CA SER A 15 -2.93 -5.13 21.15
C SER A 15 -3.55 -4.95 20.86
N THR A 16 -4.08 -4.85 21.06
CA THR A 16 -4.74 -4.91 20.67
C THR A 16 -5.62 -4.62 20.02
N VAL A 17 -5.56 -4.22 20.45
CA VAL A 17 -6.61 -3.87 19.79
C VAL A 17 -6.75 -4.57 18.57
N ALA A 18 -7.65 -5.08 18.51
CA ALA A 18 -8.24 -5.82 17.61
C ALA A 18 -7.61 -5.83 16.28
N GLY A 19 -6.42 -5.98 16.17
CA GLY A 19 -5.77 -6.34 14.94
C GLY A 19 -5.62 -5.29 13.85
N ARG A 20 -5.97 -4.03 14.12
CA ARG A 20 -5.74 -2.98 13.11
C ARG A 20 -4.37 -2.36 13.31
N THR A 21 -3.59 -2.28 12.22
CA THR A 21 -2.25 -1.69 12.25
C THR A 21 -1.87 -1.23 10.85
N ILE A 22 -0.67 -0.69 10.72
CA ILE A 22 -0.14 -0.28 9.42
C ILE A 22 0.95 -1.27 9.04
N TRP A 23 0.78 -1.91 7.89
CA TRP A 23 1.77 -2.81 7.33
C TRP A 23 2.40 -2.21 6.09
N LYS A 24 3.65 -2.59 5.85
CA LYS A 24 4.47 -2.11 4.74
C LYS A 24 4.71 -3.25 3.78
N TYR A 25 4.52 -2.99 2.50
CA TYR A 25 4.64 -4.00 1.44
C TYR A 25 5.56 -3.49 0.37
N GLN A 26 6.43 -4.35 -0.13
CA GLN A 26 7.27 -3.99 -1.26
C GLN A 26 6.48 -4.22 -2.55
N MET A 27 6.48 -3.21 -3.43
CA MET A 27 5.86 -3.31 -4.74
C MET A 27 6.93 -3.68 -5.76
N PRO A 28 6.61 -4.57 -6.73
CA PRO A 28 7.55 -4.82 -7.83
C PRO A 28 7.57 -3.64 -8.79
N VAL A 29 8.66 -3.48 -9.53
CA VAL A 29 8.75 -2.45 -10.56
C VAL A 29 8.22 -3.05 -11.86
N LEU A 30 6.90 -3.16 -11.95
CA LEU A 30 6.17 -3.72 -13.09
C LEU A 30 5.02 -2.79 -13.44
N GLU A 31 4.65 -2.76 -14.73
CA GLU A 31 3.55 -1.92 -15.16
C GLU A 31 2.24 -2.27 -14.49
N ARG A 32 2.03 -3.54 -14.19
CA ARG A 32 0.85 -3.99 -13.47
C ARG A 32 1.23 -5.21 -12.65
N PHE A 33 0.60 -5.32 -11.49
CA PHE A 33 0.92 -6.40 -10.56
C PHE A 33 -0.25 -6.62 -9.63
N ILE A 34 -0.25 -7.81 -9.02
CA ILE A 34 -1.25 -8.20 -8.02
C ILE A 34 -0.54 -8.32 -6.69
N MET A 35 -1.15 -7.76 -5.64
CA MET A 35 -0.68 -7.95 -4.29
C MET A 35 -1.82 -8.46 -3.44
N GLN A 36 -1.48 -9.35 -2.50
CA GLN A 36 -2.46 -9.84 -1.54
C GLN A 36 -2.43 -8.97 -0.30
N LEU A 37 -3.54 -8.34 0.00
CA LEU A 37 -3.70 -7.50 1.18
C LEU A 37 -4.89 -8.01 1.98
N PRO A 38 -4.89 -7.81 3.31
CA PRO A 38 -6.07 -8.15 4.10
C PRO A 38 -7.30 -7.43 3.55
N GLN A 39 -8.43 -8.08 3.64
CA GLN A 39 -9.69 -7.51 3.15
C GLN A 39 -9.92 -6.12 3.75
N ASP A 40 -10.36 -5.18 2.92
CA ASP A 40 -10.65 -3.80 3.29
C ASP A 40 -9.42 -3.00 3.71
N ALA A 41 -8.22 -3.47 3.36
CA ALA A 41 -7.00 -2.70 3.62
C ALA A 41 -7.06 -1.36 2.90
N GLU A 42 -6.65 -0.30 3.61
CA GLU A 42 -6.67 1.05 3.06
C GLU A 42 -5.23 1.50 2.81
N VAL A 43 -4.88 1.71 1.54
CA VAL A 43 -3.55 2.20 1.19
C VAL A 43 -3.44 3.66 1.58
N ILE A 44 -2.42 4.00 2.37
CA ILE A 44 -2.27 5.36 2.89
C ILE A 44 -1.00 6.04 2.41
N ARG A 45 -0.07 5.29 1.82
CA ARG A 45 1.19 5.89 1.37
C ARG A 45 1.86 4.99 0.35
N VAL A 46 2.48 5.60 -0.66
CA VAL A 46 3.43 4.94 -1.55
C VAL A 46 4.69 5.78 -1.58
N ALA A 47 5.86 5.15 -1.56
CA ALA A 47 7.13 5.89 -1.54
C ALA A 47 8.29 4.99 -1.90
N ASP A 48 9.41 5.63 -2.23
CA ASP A 48 10.70 4.98 -2.41
C ASP A 48 11.42 4.94 -1.06
N GLN A 49 12.00 3.80 -0.73
CA GLN A 49 12.94 3.69 0.38
C GLN A 49 14.06 2.76 -0.05
N GLY A 50 15.26 3.28 -0.04
CA GLY A 50 16.44 2.51 -0.41
C GLY A 50 16.44 2.05 -1.85
N GLY A 51 15.81 2.79 -2.76
CA GLY A 51 15.74 2.40 -4.16
C GLY A 51 14.68 1.37 -4.47
N LEU A 52 13.81 1.06 -3.52
CA LEU A 52 12.73 0.10 -3.69
C LEU A 52 11.40 0.82 -3.54
N LEU A 53 10.38 0.28 -4.19
CA LEU A 53 9.02 0.82 -4.11
C LEU A 53 8.28 0.18 -2.95
N TRP A 54 7.62 1.00 -2.14
CA TRP A 54 6.88 0.52 -0.96
C TRP A 54 5.49 1.11 -0.92
N LEU A 55 4.60 0.36 -0.31
CA LEU A 55 3.20 0.73 -0.07
C LEU A 55 2.92 0.47 1.41
N TRP A 56 2.23 1.42 2.05
CA TRP A 56 1.77 1.27 3.44
C TRP A 56 0.26 1.23 3.44
N ALA A 57 -0.30 0.33 4.25
CA ALA A 57 -1.75 0.19 4.32
C ALA A 57 -2.19 -0.04 5.75
N VAL A 58 -3.32 0.55 6.10
CA VAL A 58 -4.02 0.20 7.34
C VAL A 58 -4.73 -1.11 7.09
N VAL A 59 -4.44 -2.10 7.92
CA VAL A 59 -4.95 -3.46 7.71
C VAL A 59 -5.56 -4.00 8.99
N ASP A 60 -6.52 -4.91 8.84
CA ASP A 60 -6.98 -5.78 9.89
C ASP A 60 -6.18 -7.07 9.76
N THR A 61 -5.30 -7.33 10.73
CA THR A 61 -4.36 -8.44 10.60
C THR A 61 -5.06 -9.81 10.62
N GLU A 62 -6.33 -9.85 11.00
CA GLU A 62 -7.08 -11.10 11.04
C GLU A 62 -8.02 -11.29 9.86
N ALA A 63 -8.10 -10.30 8.97
CA ALA A 63 -8.96 -10.41 7.81
C ALA A 63 -8.33 -11.34 6.77
N PRO A 64 -9.14 -12.00 5.93
CA PRO A 64 -8.60 -12.85 4.88
C PRO A 64 -7.86 -12.01 3.84
N LEU A 65 -6.89 -12.63 3.18
CA LEU A 65 -6.13 -11.98 2.12
C LEU A 65 -6.95 -11.96 0.84
N MET A 66 -6.89 -10.81 0.15
CA MET A 66 -7.60 -10.60 -1.10
C MET A 66 -6.60 -10.11 -2.14
N ASP A 67 -6.78 -10.57 -3.38
CA ASP A 67 -5.98 -10.07 -4.49
C ASP A 67 -6.42 -8.67 -4.85
N ARG A 68 -5.45 -7.77 -4.99
CA ARG A 68 -5.71 -6.40 -5.41
C ARG A 68 -4.78 -6.07 -6.58
N ARG A 69 -5.30 -5.35 -7.55
CA ARG A 69 -4.61 -5.09 -8.81
C ARG A 69 -4.16 -3.66 -8.89
N PHE A 70 -2.88 -3.49 -9.23
CA PHE A 70 -2.24 -2.18 -9.24
C PHE A 70 -1.55 -1.93 -10.58
N TYR A 71 -1.39 -0.65 -10.89
CA TYR A 71 -0.68 -0.19 -12.08
C TYR A 71 0.37 0.83 -11.68
N ALA A 72 1.55 0.73 -12.27
CA ALA A 72 2.62 1.72 -12.10
C ALA A 72 2.89 2.30 -13.49
N ILE A 73 2.47 3.56 -13.69
CA ILE A 73 2.42 4.16 -15.01
C ILE A 73 3.44 5.28 -15.09
N LYS A 74 4.29 5.22 -16.12
CA LYS A 74 5.27 6.27 -16.37
C LYS A 74 4.60 7.43 -17.09
N THR A 75 5.17 8.62 -16.92
CA THR A 75 4.73 9.78 -17.69
C THR A 75 4.75 9.45 -19.18
N GLY A 76 3.66 9.70 -19.87
CA GLY A 76 3.53 9.46 -21.29
C GLY A 76 3.02 8.09 -21.68
N ALA A 77 2.95 7.14 -20.71
CA ALA A 77 2.39 5.83 -20.99
C ALA A 77 0.87 5.88 -20.90
N PRO A 78 0.16 4.99 -21.62
CA PRO A 78 -1.29 5.01 -21.57
C PRO A 78 -1.81 4.57 -20.20
N VAL A 79 -2.90 5.22 -19.77
CA VAL A 79 -3.59 4.86 -18.54
C VAL A 79 -4.64 3.80 -18.90
N PRO A 80 -4.69 2.68 -18.18
CA PRO A 80 -5.69 1.65 -18.47
C PRO A 80 -7.10 2.20 -18.34
N GLU A 81 -8.02 1.61 -19.13
CA GLU A 81 -9.42 1.97 -19.02
C GLU A 81 -10.03 1.31 -17.80
N GLY A 82 -11.16 1.86 -17.37
CA GLY A 82 -11.87 1.35 -16.23
C GLY A 82 -11.76 2.27 -15.04
N ALA A 83 -12.33 1.84 -13.93
CA ALA A 83 -12.35 2.64 -12.70
C ALA A 83 -11.05 2.39 -11.94
N LEU A 84 -10.30 3.47 -11.71
CA LEU A 84 -9.01 3.42 -11.03
C LEU A 84 -8.99 4.42 -9.89
N THR A 85 -8.29 4.06 -8.82
CA THR A 85 -8.02 4.96 -7.70
C THR A 85 -6.56 5.36 -7.74
N TYR A 86 -6.28 6.64 -7.77
CA TYR A 86 -4.91 7.15 -7.73
C TYR A 86 -4.38 7.07 -6.30
N LEU A 87 -3.20 6.45 -6.15
CA LEU A 87 -2.61 6.24 -4.83
C LEU A 87 -1.43 7.17 -4.55
N GLY A 88 -0.74 7.63 -5.58
CA GLY A 88 0.38 8.54 -5.38
C GLY A 88 1.46 8.39 -6.42
N PHE A 89 2.45 9.26 -6.34
CA PHE A 89 3.58 9.30 -7.23
C PHE A 89 4.85 8.89 -6.49
N VAL A 90 5.67 8.05 -7.11
CA VAL A 90 6.94 7.61 -6.55
C VAL A 90 8.04 7.87 -7.55
N ALA A 91 9.09 8.56 -7.12
CA ALA A 91 10.28 8.77 -7.94
C ALA A 91 11.42 7.93 -7.37
N ILE A 92 12.02 7.12 -8.22
CA ILE A 92 13.17 6.32 -7.84
C ILE A 92 14.38 6.87 -8.57
N ASN A 93 15.42 7.21 -7.81
CA ASN A 93 16.68 7.66 -8.37
C ASN A 93 17.71 6.56 -8.21
N ILE A 94 17.97 5.80 -9.27
CA ILE A 94 19.02 4.82 -9.24
C ILE A 94 20.17 5.36 -10.09
N GLN A 95 20.02 5.31 -11.41
CA GLN A 95 20.99 5.92 -12.32
C GLN A 95 20.38 7.14 -12.98
N GLN A 96 19.08 7.11 -13.15
CA GLN A 96 18.30 8.24 -13.64
C GLN A 96 16.95 8.17 -12.94
N GLU A 97 16.30 9.30 -12.89
CA GLU A 97 15.01 9.38 -12.23
C GLU A 97 13.96 8.57 -12.99
N LEU A 98 13.24 7.75 -12.27
CA LEU A 98 12.11 7.02 -12.80
C LEU A 98 10.88 7.38 -11.97
N GLY A 99 9.94 8.10 -12.59
CA GLY A 99 8.72 8.52 -11.92
C GLY A 99 7.57 7.60 -12.30
N LEU A 100 6.87 7.10 -11.29
CA LEU A 100 5.76 6.19 -11.47
C LEU A 100 4.53 6.70 -10.74
N TYR A 101 3.41 6.72 -11.47
CA TYR A 101 2.10 7.06 -10.89
C TYR A 101 1.41 5.75 -10.57
N ILE A 102 1.04 5.57 -9.30
CA ILE A 102 0.51 4.30 -8.81
C ILE A 102 -0.99 4.40 -8.72
N PHE A 103 -1.67 3.45 -9.37
CA PHE A 103 -3.13 3.35 -9.36
C PHE A 103 -3.54 1.96 -8.92
N GLU A 104 -4.71 1.87 -8.33
CA GLU A 104 -5.32 0.59 -8.03
C GLU A 104 -6.60 0.45 -8.83
N GLU A 105 -6.83 -0.74 -9.39
CA GLU A 105 -8.07 -1.03 -10.10
C GLU A 105 -9.18 -1.19 -9.07
N GLU A 106 -10.30 -0.47 -9.27
CA GLU A 106 -11.43 -0.59 -8.37
C GLU A 106 -12.15 -1.91 -8.64
N GLU A 107 -12.58 -2.56 -7.56
CA GLU A 107 -13.27 -3.81 -7.68
C GLU A 107 -14.67 -3.58 -8.24
N PRO A 108 -15.14 -4.43 -9.16
CA PRO A 108 -16.52 -4.33 -9.59
C PRO A 108 -17.45 -4.69 -8.43
N LEU A 109 -18.57 -4.02 -8.37
CA LEU A 109 -19.56 -4.28 -7.34
C LEU A 109 -20.38 -5.53 -7.63
#